data_cbd915fced35b81c0e68c4d9d67c7966
#
_entry.id   cbd915fced35b81c0e68c4d9d67c7966
#
_cell.length_a   1.000
_cell.length_b   1.000
_cell.length_c   1.000
_cell.angle_alpha   90.00
_cell.angle_beta   90.00
_cell.angle_gamma   90.00
#
_symmetry.space_group_name_H-M   'P 1'
#
loop_
_entity.id
_entity.type
_entity.pdbx_description
1 polymer ?
#
loop_
_entity_poly.entity_id
_entity_poly.type
_entity_poly.pdbx_seq_one_letter_code
_entity_poly.pdbx_strand_id
1 'polypeptide(L)'
;VEREVEVEPGVALWVEDLPAAGDSPACPVLLVMGANAAGPSWPDGLVERLRERHRVVRYDHRDTGRSSRAFEDHPYGIADLAGDALTVLDACGIGRAHVVGMSMGGLLVQLLALDAPERLASATLLCTAALDAHRAGLPGPPLELLRMWQELHDPRDEHGELTWRVEHWRLLAGDALPFDPAEFEALERRVMAHCGRVEPATAHALAGVDGLDRGDELGAITVPTLVVEAPADPVHPPPHAAYLAERIAGGRAEPPVRLVSIEGMGHALPAAVLDPLAAELLEHAAEAEDALWGPGVVAPQGQPTQR
;
A
#
# COMPACT_ATOMS: atom_id res chain seq x y z
N VAL A 1 -3.97 2.05 18.90
CA VAL A 1 -5.40 1.82 19.24
C VAL A 1 -6.07 1.15 18.05
N GLU A 2 -6.78 0.04 18.31
CA GLU A 2 -7.62 -0.60 17.29
C GLU A 2 -9.05 -0.03 17.34
N ARG A 3 -9.70 0.04 16.18
CA ARG A 3 -11.10 0.43 16.03
C ARG A 3 -11.74 -0.19 14.80
N GLU A 4 -13.06 -0.21 14.76
CA GLU A 4 -13.83 -0.49 13.56
C GLU A 4 -14.33 0.83 12.98
N VAL A 5 -14.22 0.97 11.65
CA VAL A 5 -14.63 2.15 10.90
C VAL A 5 -15.67 1.72 9.86
N GLU A 6 -16.91 2.18 10.01
CA GLU A 6 -17.96 1.93 9.03
C GLU A 6 -17.72 2.79 7.79
N VAL A 7 -17.57 2.15 6.62
CA VAL A 7 -17.34 2.81 5.32
C VAL A 7 -18.62 2.89 4.50
N GLU A 8 -19.56 2.00 4.75
CA GLU A 8 -20.94 2.06 4.26
C GLU A 8 -21.83 1.26 5.22
N PRO A 9 -23.18 1.41 5.19
CA PRO A 9 -24.07 0.72 6.10
C PRO A 9 -23.84 -0.80 6.12
N GLY A 10 -23.37 -1.33 7.25
CA GLY A 10 -23.09 -2.74 7.44
C GLY A 10 -21.71 -3.22 6.99
N VAL A 11 -20.88 -2.34 6.48
CA VAL A 11 -19.48 -2.66 6.09
C VAL A 11 -18.50 -1.86 6.94
N ALA A 12 -17.75 -2.54 7.79
CA ALA A 12 -16.77 -1.94 8.68
C ALA A 12 -15.35 -2.47 8.37
N LEU A 13 -14.38 -1.59 8.47
CA LEU A 13 -12.96 -1.90 8.34
C LEU A 13 -12.29 -1.94 9.70
N TRP A 14 -11.41 -2.92 9.91
CA TRP A 14 -10.47 -2.88 11.01
C TRP A 14 -9.37 -1.87 10.72
N VAL A 15 -9.09 -1.02 11.71
CA VAL A 15 -8.07 0.03 11.64
C VAL A 15 -7.19 -0.03 12.86
N GLU A 16 -5.88 -0.02 12.66
CA GLU A 16 -4.90 0.16 13.73
C GLU A 16 -4.23 1.53 13.60
N ASP A 17 -4.31 2.27 14.69
CA ASP A 17 -3.84 3.64 14.81
C ASP A 17 -2.73 3.69 15.88
N LEU A 18 -1.51 3.84 15.45
CA LEU A 18 -0.29 3.75 16.23
C LEU A 18 0.31 5.15 16.41
N PRO A 19 0.39 5.69 17.63
CA PRO A 19 1.01 6.99 17.86
C PRO A 19 2.49 6.95 17.50
N ALA A 20 3.06 8.11 17.17
CA ALA A 20 4.51 8.26 17.10
C ALA A 20 5.17 7.86 18.43
N ALA A 21 6.42 7.41 18.38
CA ALA A 21 7.17 7.01 19.58
C ALA A 21 7.52 8.20 20.51
N GLY A 22 7.42 9.43 20.00
CA GLY A 22 7.65 10.67 20.73
C GLY A 22 6.58 11.73 20.44
N ASP A 23 6.71 12.89 21.07
CA ASP A 23 5.86 14.06 20.78
C ASP A 23 6.29 14.68 19.43
N SER A 24 6.05 13.96 18.34
CA SER A 24 6.33 14.45 16.99
C SER A 24 5.07 15.09 16.41
N PRO A 25 5.17 16.33 15.94
CA PRO A 25 4.08 17.02 15.26
C PRO A 25 4.03 16.69 13.75
N ALA A 26 4.82 15.73 13.29
CA ALA A 26 4.88 15.32 11.89
C ALA A 26 3.53 14.80 11.38
N CYS A 27 3.29 14.97 10.09
CA CYS A 27 2.08 14.51 9.43
C CYS A 27 1.93 12.99 9.57
N PRO A 28 0.73 12.46 9.83
CA PRO A 28 0.53 11.00 9.92
C PRO A 28 0.87 10.28 8.61
N VAL A 29 1.22 9.00 8.73
CA VAL A 29 1.39 8.08 7.61
C VAL A 29 0.21 7.12 7.56
N LEU A 30 -0.45 6.99 6.39
CA LEU A 30 -1.43 5.95 6.10
C LEU A 30 -0.77 4.88 5.21
N LEU A 31 -0.82 3.64 5.65
CA LEU A 31 -0.31 2.48 4.91
C LEU A 31 -1.46 1.73 4.24
N VAL A 32 -1.45 1.71 2.90
CA VAL A 32 -2.47 1.09 2.05
C VAL A 32 -1.89 -0.17 1.41
N MET A 33 -2.34 -1.33 1.88
CA MET A 33 -1.76 -2.62 1.49
C MET A 33 -2.25 -3.08 0.10
N GLY A 34 -1.60 -4.11 -0.42
CA GLY A 34 -1.93 -4.76 -1.69
C GLY A 34 -3.18 -5.64 -1.65
N ALA A 35 -3.54 -6.22 -2.79
CA ALA A 35 -4.72 -7.06 -2.94
C ALA A 35 -4.68 -8.29 -2.03
N ASN A 36 -5.83 -8.61 -1.43
CA ASN A 36 -6.06 -9.79 -0.60
C ASN A 36 -5.17 -9.89 0.66
N ALA A 37 -4.38 -8.86 0.96
CA ALA A 37 -3.51 -8.81 2.14
C ALA A 37 -4.13 -7.94 3.24
N ALA A 38 -3.92 -8.34 4.49
CA ALA A 38 -4.37 -7.60 5.67
C ALA A 38 -3.36 -6.52 6.08
N GLY A 39 -3.80 -5.54 6.87
CA GLY A 39 -2.93 -4.47 7.38
C GLY A 39 -1.65 -4.97 8.07
N PRO A 40 -1.70 -6.02 8.92
CA PRO A 40 -0.49 -6.61 9.52
C PRO A 40 0.48 -7.29 8.53
N SER A 41 0.18 -7.37 7.24
CA SER A 41 1.16 -7.77 6.23
C SER A 41 2.26 -6.71 6.02
N TRP A 42 2.02 -5.46 6.42
CA TRP A 42 3.11 -4.51 6.58
C TRP A 42 4.07 -4.99 7.68
N PRO A 43 5.37 -5.18 7.41
CA PRO A 43 6.33 -5.64 8.41
C PRO A 43 6.41 -4.69 9.61
N ASP A 44 6.33 -5.25 10.82
CA ASP A 44 6.41 -4.43 12.05
C ASP A 44 7.71 -3.62 12.11
N GLY A 45 8.82 -4.18 11.57
CA GLY A 45 10.08 -3.46 11.49
C GLY A 45 10.02 -2.17 10.66
N LEU A 46 9.22 -2.12 9.58
CA LEU A 46 8.98 -0.90 8.82
C LEU A 46 8.07 0.06 9.60
N VAL A 47 6.98 -0.47 10.15
CA VAL A 47 6.02 0.33 10.93
C VAL A 47 6.70 1.03 12.10
N GLU A 48 7.55 0.32 12.87
CA GLU A 48 8.27 0.90 14.02
C GLU A 48 9.25 2.02 13.58
N ARG A 49 9.95 1.87 12.45
CA ARG A 49 10.83 2.93 11.93
C ARG A 49 10.05 4.19 11.54
N LEU A 50 8.89 4.03 10.90
CA LEU A 50 8.02 5.16 10.58
C LEU A 50 7.49 5.83 11.86
N ARG A 51 7.17 5.03 12.88
CA ARG A 51 6.67 5.51 14.18
C ARG A 51 7.70 6.31 14.98
N GLU A 52 8.98 6.22 14.67
CA GLU A 52 9.97 7.09 15.29
C GLU A 52 9.67 8.59 15.09
N ARG A 53 8.97 8.93 13.99
CA ARG A 53 8.65 10.32 13.62
C ARG A 53 7.16 10.58 13.36
N HIS A 54 6.41 9.59 12.91
CA HIS A 54 5.04 9.77 12.43
C HIS A 54 4.05 8.91 13.22
N ARG A 55 2.84 9.41 13.42
CA ARG A 55 1.70 8.56 13.73
C ARG A 55 1.42 7.68 12.50
N VAL A 56 1.29 6.37 12.69
CA VAL A 56 1.08 5.42 11.59
C VAL A 56 -0.30 4.80 11.71
N VAL A 57 -1.05 4.82 10.61
CA VAL A 57 -2.34 4.13 10.50
C VAL A 57 -2.20 3.05 9.44
N ARG A 58 -2.62 1.83 9.77
CA ARG A 58 -2.82 0.73 8.82
C ARG A 58 -4.20 0.12 9.02
N TYR A 59 -4.74 -0.47 7.98
CA TYR A 59 -6.09 -1.03 8.04
C TYR A 59 -6.20 -2.26 7.14
N ASP A 60 -7.24 -3.06 7.39
CA ASP A 60 -7.64 -4.14 6.52
C ASP A 60 -8.63 -3.60 5.49
N HIS A 61 -8.39 -3.84 4.21
CA HIS A 61 -9.39 -3.60 3.18
C HIS A 61 -10.65 -4.44 3.42
N ARG A 62 -11.76 -4.09 2.78
CA ARG A 62 -12.94 -4.98 2.70
C ARG A 62 -12.50 -6.39 2.32
N ASP A 63 -13.13 -7.39 2.89
CA ASP A 63 -12.88 -8.82 2.65
C ASP A 63 -11.51 -9.34 3.10
N THR A 64 -10.68 -8.51 3.72
CA THR A 64 -9.39 -8.94 4.28
C THR A 64 -9.37 -8.86 5.80
N GLY A 65 -8.43 -9.57 6.42
CA GLY A 65 -8.16 -9.48 7.84
C GLY A 65 -9.41 -9.64 8.72
N ARG A 66 -9.63 -8.64 9.56
CA ARG A 66 -10.78 -8.52 10.49
C ARG A 66 -11.88 -7.61 9.98
N SER A 67 -11.71 -7.02 8.80
CA SER A 67 -12.75 -6.22 8.15
C SER A 67 -13.92 -7.06 7.68
N SER A 68 -15.08 -6.41 7.45
CA SER A 68 -16.29 -7.05 6.96
C SER A 68 -16.02 -7.81 5.65
N ARG A 69 -16.59 -9.02 5.56
CA ARG A 69 -16.73 -9.73 4.29
C ARG A 69 -18.00 -9.22 3.62
N ALA A 70 -17.77 -8.39 2.61
CA ALA A 70 -18.84 -7.60 2.02
C ALA A 70 -19.14 -7.96 0.57
N PHE A 71 -18.19 -8.55 -0.17
CA PHE A 71 -18.23 -8.65 -1.62
C PHE A 71 -19.49 -9.34 -2.19
N GLU A 72 -19.99 -10.38 -1.50
CA GLU A 72 -21.18 -11.12 -1.96
C GLU A 72 -22.47 -10.28 -1.86
N ASP A 73 -22.63 -9.54 -0.77
CA ASP A 73 -23.84 -8.75 -0.47
C ASP A 73 -23.70 -7.29 -0.92
N HIS A 74 -22.48 -6.78 -0.94
CA HIS A 74 -22.10 -5.40 -1.29
C HIS A 74 -20.94 -5.42 -2.29
N PRO A 75 -21.16 -5.83 -3.54
CA PRO A 75 -20.11 -5.89 -4.55
C PRO A 75 -19.52 -4.50 -4.81
N TYR A 76 -18.20 -4.45 -4.95
CA TYR A 76 -17.43 -3.23 -5.18
C TYR A 76 -16.39 -3.43 -6.27
N GLY A 77 -15.92 -2.34 -6.87
CA GLY A 77 -14.73 -2.31 -7.71
C GLY A 77 -13.48 -1.94 -6.93
N ILE A 78 -12.31 -2.23 -7.48
CA ILE A 78 -11.04 -1.87 -6.84
C ILE A 78 -10.95 -0.35 -6.61
N ALA A 79 -11.47 0.46 -7.54
CA ALA A 79 -11.45 1.92 -7.41
C ALA A 79 -12.23 2.43 -6.18
N ASP A 80 -13.30 1.73 -5.75
CA ASP A 80 -14.12 2.13 -4.59
C ASP A 80 -13.31 2.11 -3.29
N LEU A 81 -12.29 1.24 -3.20
CA LEU A 81 -11.42 1.13 -2.03
C LEU A 81 -10.58 2.40 -1.76
N ALA A 82 -10.43 3.28 -2.76
CA ALA A 82 -9.82 4.59 -2.54
C ALA A 82 -10.68 5.48 -1.62
N GLY A 83 -12.02 5.43 -1.78
CA GLY A 83 -12.95 6.10 -0.87
C GLY A 83 -12.89 5.59 0.56
N ASP A 84 -12.67 4.29 0.73
CA ASP A 84 -12.51 3.67 2.05
C ASP A 84 -11.28 4.25 2.78
N ALA A 85 -10.16 4.44 2.08
CA ALA A 85 -8.96 5.05 2.66
C ALA A 85 -9.21 6.48 3.18
N LEU A 86 -10.03 7.28 2.47
CA LEU A 86 -10.44 8.61 2.93
C LEU A 86 -11.31 8.53 4.18
N THR A 87 -12.24 7.57 4.22
CA THR A 87 -13.11 7.34 5.39
C THR A 87 -12.29 6.92 6.62
N VAL A 88 -11.24 6.11 6.42
CA VAL A 88 -10.29 5.76 7.49
C VAL A 88 -9.57 6.99 8.02
N LEU A 89 -9.07 7.88 7.15
CA LEU A 89 -8.45 9.14 7.56
C LEU A 89 -9.42 10.01 8.38
N ASP A 90 -10.68 10.15 7.93
CA ASP A 90 -11.70 10.93 8.60
C ASP A 90 -12.02 10.37 9.99
N ALA A 91 -12.20 9.06 10.12
CA ALA A 91 -12.46 8.38 11.38
C ALA A 91 -11.27 8.48 12.38
N CYS A 92 -10.05 8.66 11.85
CA CYS A 92 -8.85 8.92 12.65
C CYS A 92 -8.63 10.41 12.95
N GLY A 93 -9.49 11.31 12.46
CA GLY A 93 -9.34 12.75 12.61
C GLY A 93 -8.12 13.32 11.87
N ILE A 94 -7.74 12.69 10.75
CA ILE A 94 -6.58 13.04 9.94
C ILE A 94 -7.05 13.81 8.71
N GLY A 95 -6.77 15.11 8.68
CA GLY A 95 -7.11 15.97 7.54
C GLY A 95 -6.20 15.73 6.34
N ARG A 96 -4.92 15.42 6.57
CA ARG A 96 -3.90 15.17 5.54
C ARG A 96 -2.89 14.16 6.05
N ALA A 97 -2.40 13.26 5.18
CA ALA A 97 -1.44 12.22 5.52
C ALA A 97 -0.38 12.03 4.41
N HIS A 98 0.78 11.51 4.77
CA HIS A 98 1.62 10.80 3.83
C HIS A 98 0.96 9.45 3.53
N VAL A 99 0.66 9.14 2.28
CA VAL A 99 -0.03 7.90 1.91
C VAL A 99 0.92 6.99 1.16
N VAL A 100 1.19 5.82 1.73
CA VAL A 100 2.09 4.81 1.16
C VAL A 100 1.26 3.63 0.68
N GLY A 101 1.26 3.39 -0.62
CA GLY A 101 0.51 2.30 -1.25
C GLY A 101 1.40 1.26 -1.89
N MET A 102 1.15 -0.01 -1.58
CA MET A 102 1.87 -1.14 -2.16
C MET A 102 0.97 -1.91 -3.13
N SER A 103 1.47 -2.26 -4.32
CA SER A 103 0.76 -3.08 -5.30
C SER A 103 -0.60 -2.47 -5.65
N MET A 104 -1.73 -3.16 -5.42
CA MET A 104 -3.08 -2.59 -5.53
C MET A 104 -3.22 -1.29 -4.72
N GLY A 105 -2.66 -1.23 -3.51
CA GLY A 105 -2.64 -0.01 -2.72
C GLY A 105 -1.99 1.17 -3.44
N GLY A 106 -0.98 0.92 -4.26
CA GLY A 106 -0.35 1.94 -5.12
C GLY A 106 -1.28 2.44 -6.23
N LEU A 107 -2.18 1.60 -6.77
CA LEU A 107 -3.23 2.05 -7.69
C LEU A 107 -4.22 2.98 -6.97
N LEU A 108 -4.62 2.62 -5.74
CA LEU A 108 -5.51 3.43 -4.93
C LEU A 108 -4.90 4.80 -4.58
N VAL A 109 -3.59 4.83 -4.27
CA VAL A 109 -2.88 6.09 -3.99
C VAL A 109 -2.81 6.98 -5.23
N GLN A 110 -2.65 6.42 -6.43
CA GLN A 110 -2.73 7.19 -7.68
C GLN A 110 -4.12 7.83 -7.85
N LEU A 111 -5.20 7.08 -7.57
CA LEU A 111 -6.57 7.63 -7.59
C LEU A 111 -6.75 8.73 -6.55
N LEU A 112 -6.27 8.53 -5.33
CA LEU A 112 -6.33 9.55 -4.28
C LEU A 112 -5.56 10.82 -4.67
N ALA A 113 -4.39 10.68 -5.30
CA ALA A 113 -3.60 11.82 -5.76
C ALA A 113 -4.27 12.61 -6.90
N LEU A 114 -5.15 11.96 -7.67
CA LEU A 114 -5.96 12.60 -8.71
C LEU A 114 -7.24 13.25 -8.14
N ASP A 115 -7.94 12.57 -7.24
CA ASP A 115 -9.32 12.93 -6.86
C ASP A 115 -9.40 13.70 -5.54
N ALA A 116 -8.41 13.56 -4.66
CA ALA A 116 -8.35 14.21 -3.34
C ALA A 116 -6.93 14.67 -2.97
N PRO A 117 -6.23 15.40 -3.85
CA PRO A 117 -4.83 15.79 -3.62
C PRO A 117 -4.62 16.59 -2.34
N GLU A 118 -5.61 17.33 -1.87
CA GLU A 118 -5.55 18.09 -0.62
C GLU A 118 -5.49 17.19 0.63
N ARG A 119 -5.86 15.91 0.52
CA ARG A 119 -5.80 14.93 1.61
C ARG A 119 -4.42 14.28 1.74
N LEU A 120 -3.53 14.46 0.75
CA LEU A 120 -2.20 13.89 0.71
C LEU A 120 -1.14 14.94 0.99
N ALA A 121 -0.32 14.71 2.01
CA ALA A 121 0.93 15.48 2.20
C ALA A 121 1.99 15.02 1.19
N SER A 122 2.06 13.70 0.97
CA SER A 122 2.79 13.08 -0.13
C SER A 122 2.18 11.74 -0.49
N ALA A 123 2.54 11.22 -1.66
CA ALA A 123 2.20 9.89 -2.14
C ALA A 123 3.48 9.06 -2.30
N THR A 124 3.44 7.78 -1.88
CA THR A 124 4.48 6.80 -2.20
C THR A 124 3.86 5.61 -2.90
N LEU A 125 4.44 5.24 -4.03
CA LEU A 125 3.98 4.18 -4.93
C LEU A 125 5.03 3.08 -4.96
N LEU A 126 4.71 1.95 -4.33
CA LEU A 126 5.62 0.85 -4.04
C LEU A 126 5.15 -0.43 -4.74
N CYS A 127 6.03 -1.11 -5.51
CA CYS A 127 5.70 -2.38 -6.17
C CYS A 127 4.37 -2.32 -6.95
N THR A 128 4.14 -1.28 -7.74
CA THR A 128 2.86 -1.03 -8.40
C THR A 128 3.05 -0.64 -9.86
N ALA A 129 1.95 -0.66 -10.59
CA ALA A 129 1.90 -0.25 -11.99
C ALA A 129 1.21 1.10 -12.16
N ALA A 130 1.39 1.74 -13.32
CA ALA A 130 0.58 2.88 -13.73
C ALA A 130 -0.86 2.45 -14.04
N LEU A 131 -1.84 3.34 -13.88
CA LEU A 131 -3.26 3.08 -14.17
C LEU A 131 -3.55 2.71 -15.64
N ASP A 132 -2.58 2.89 -16.54
CA ASP A 132 -2.67 2.48 -17.95
C ASP A 132 -1.63 1.42 -18.35
N ALA A 133 -0.97 0.78 -17.39
CA ALA A 133 0.09 -0.19 -17.67
C ALA A 133 -0.34 -1.33 -18.61
N HIS A 134 -1.61 -1.73 -18.56
CA HIS A 134 -2.21 -2.74 -19.43
C HIS A 134 -2.16 -2.32 -20.92
N ARG A 135 -2.13 -1.03 -21.21
CA ARG A 135 -2.02 -0.48 -22.60
C ARG A 135 -0.56 -0.34 -23.06
N ALA A 136 0.39 -0.33 -22.12
CA ALA A 136 1.79 -0.03 -22.40
C ALA A 136 2.61 -1.23 -22.89
N GLY A 137 2.05 -2.44 -22.85
CA GLY A 137 2.76 -3.67 -23.23
C GLY A 137 3.96 -4.00 -22.33
N LEU A 138 3.90 -3.59 -21.06
CA LEU A 138 4.93 -3.85 -20.06
C LEU A 138 4.96 -5.34 -19.67
N PRO A 139 6.12 -5.86 -19.20
CA PRO A 139 6.23 -7.26 -18.81
C PRO A 139 5.32 -7.56 -17.62
N GLY A 140 4.64 -8.70 -17.66
CA GLY A 140 3.77 -9.16 -16.58
C GLY A 140 4.42 -10.25 -15.73
N PRO A 141 3.66 -10.81 -14.76
CA PRO A 141 4.13 -11.86 -13.89
C PRO A 141 4.57 -13.12 -14.63
N PRO A 142 5.58 -13.85 -14.12
CA PRO A 142 6.02 -15.10 -14.70
C PRO A 142 4.94 -16.19 -14.58
N LEU A 143 4.98 -17.18 -15.48
CA LEU A 143 3.99 -18.25 -15.56
C LEU A 143 3.84 -19.05 -14.26
N GLU A 144 4.92 -19.20 -13.50
CA GLU A 144 4.93 -19.88 -12.21
C GLU A 144 4.02 -19.18 -11.20
N LEU A 145 4.15 -17.85 -11.09
CA LEU A 145 3.32 -17.04 -10.20
C LEU A 145 1.85 -17.02 -10.65
N LEU A 146 1.61 -16.94 -11.98
CA LEU A 146 0.25 -17.02 -12.52
C LEU A 146 -0.43 -18.36 -12.23
N ARG A 147 0.32 -19.47 -12.28
CA ARG A 147 -0.20 -20.79 -11.91
C ARG A 147 -0.54 -20.87 -10.43
N MET A 148 0.33 -20.35 -9.58
CA MET A 148 0.09 -20.29 -8.14
C MET A 148 -1.17 -19.48 -7.81
N TRP A 149 -1.42 -18.39 -8.49
CA TRP A 149 -2.65 -17.59 -8.30
C TRP A 149 -3.93 -18.32 -8.75
N GLN A 150 -3.85 -19.28 -9.68
CA GLN A 150 -4.98 -20.14 -10.03
C GLN A 150 -5.39 -21.06 -8.89
N GLU A 151 -4.46 -21.38 -7.98
CA GLU A 151 -4.69 -22.21 -6.80
C GLU A 151 -5.25 -21.42 -5.59
N LEU A 152 -5.46 -20.12 -5.72
CA LEU A 152 -5.87 -19.25 -4.61
C LEU A 152 -7.15 -19.74 -3.90
N HIS A 153 -8.06 -20.38 -4.64
CA HIS A 153 -9.34 -20.90 -4.13
C HIS A 153 -9.29 -22.37 -3.72
N ASP A 154 -8.15 -23.05 -3.88
CA ASP A 154 -8.04 -24.46 -3.53
C ASP A 154 -8.11 -24.64 -2.01
N PRO A 155 -8.94 -25.57 -1.51
CA PRO A 155 -9.07 -25.79 -0.08
C PRO A 155 -7.78 -26.43 0.49
N ARG A 156 -7.28 -25.87 1.57
CA ARG A 156 -6.11 -26.36 2.31
C ARG A 156 -6.42 -26.43 3.79
N ASP A 157 -5.78 -27.35 4.50
CA ASP A 157 -5.72 -27.29 5.96
C ASP A 157 -4.76 -26.16 6.40
N GLU A 158 -4.74 -25.86 7.68
CA GLU A 158 -3.92 -24.76 8.23
C GLU A 158 -2.43 -24.87 7.88
N HIS A 159 -1.88 -26.09 7.95
CA HIS A 159 -0.47 -26.33 7.59
C HIS A 159 -0.22 -26.16 6.09
N GLY A 160 -1.09 -26.69 5.26
CA GLY A 160 -1.02 -26.56 3.80
C GLY A 160 -1.17 -25.10 3.36
N GLU A 161 -2.08 -24.36 3.98
CA GLU A 161 -2.28 -22.94 3.68
C GLU A 161 -1.03 -22.12 4.07
N LEU A 162 -0.49 -22.33 5.27
CA LEU A 162 0.75 -21.66 5.68
C LEU A 162 1.91 -21.95 4.74
N THR A 163 2.08 -23.22 4.35
CA THR A 163 3.14 -23.63 3.41
C THR A 163 2.96 -22.95 2.05
N TRP A 164 1.72 -22.90 1.54
CA TRP A 164 1.38 -22.24 0.28
C TRP A 164 1.67 -20.73 0.34
N ARG A 165 1.33 -20.06 1.44
CA ARG A 165 1.59 -18.63 1.61
C ARG A 165 3.08 -18.31 1.68
N VAL A 166 3.87 -19.13 2.38
CA VAL A 166 5.33 -18.95 2.45
C VAL A 166 5.95 -19.16 1.06
N GLU A 167 5.48 -20.13 0.28
CA GLU A 167 5.94 -20.34 -1.09
C GLU A 167 5.52 -19.18 -2.02
N HIS A 168 4.32 -18.62 -1.82
CA HIS A 168 3.88 -17.43 -2.53
C HIS A 168 4.82 -16.25 -2.25
N TRP A 169 5.20 -16.03 -0.98
CA TRP A 169 6.20 -15.00 -0.65
C TRP A 169 7.56 -15.28 -1.27
N ARG A 170 7.98 -16.54 -1.35
CA ARG A 170 9.23 -16.90 -2.03
C ARG A 170 9.22 -16.47 -3.49
N LEU A 171 8.13 -16.73 -4.19
CA LEU A 171 7.98 -16.30 -5.58
C LEU A 171 7.92 -14.76 -5.68
N LEU A 172 7.20 -14.10 -4.78
CA LEU A 172 7.08 -12.64 -4.77
C LEU A 172 8.40 -11.93 -4.42
N ALA A 173 9.24 -12.53 -3.57
CA ALA A 173 10.53 -11.95 -3.19
C ALA A 173 11.50 -11.80 -4.36
N GLY A 174 11.31 -12.56 -5.45
CA GLY A 174 12.30 -12.65 -6.52
C GLY A 174 13.53 -13.44 -6.10
N ASP A 175 14.61 -13.30 -6.86
CA ASP A 175 15.83 -14.12 -6.71
C ASP A 175 17.11 -13.30 -6.39
N ALA A 176 16.96 -12.00 -6.17
CA ALA A 176 18.09 -11.11 -5.93
C ALA A 176 18.66 -11.20 -4.51
N LEU A 177 17.82 -11.53 -3.53
CA LEU A 177 18.22 -11.73 -2.13
C LEU A 177 17.93 -13.16 -1.68
N PRO A 178 18.71 -13.69 -0.72
CA PRO A 178 18.37 -14.96 -0.08
C PRO A 178 16.99 -14.89 0.56
N PHE A 179 16.12 -15.84 0.25
CA PHE A 179 14.82 -15.95 0.87
C PHE A 179 14.92 -16.68 2.22
N ASP A 180 14.42 -16.06 3.29
CA ASP A 180 14.32 -16.68 4.61
C ASP A 180 12.87 -17.17 4.83
N PRO A 181 12.58 -18.46 4.68
CA PRO A 181 11.22 -18.97 4.88
C PRO A 181 10.72 -18.79 6.32
N ALA A 182 11.62 -18.74 7.33
CA ALA A 182 11.20 -18.58 8.73
C ALA A 182 10.68 -17.17 9.01
N GLU A 183 11.23 -16.14 8.36
CA GLU A 183 10.74 -14.78 8.43
C GLU A 183 9.29 -14.69 7.91
N PHE A 184 9.03 -15.24 6.74
CA PHE A 184 7.70 -15.19 6.12
C PHE A 184 6.70 -16.15 6.78
N GLU A 185 7.17 -17.27 7.34
CA GLU A 185 6.33 -18.13 8.17
C GLU A 185 5.86 -17.39 9.43
N ALA A 186 6.75 -16.64 10.10
CA ALA A 186 6.40 -15.85 11.26
C ALA A 186 5.41 -14.71 10.89
N LEU A 187 5.60 -14.05 9.74
CA LEU A 187 4.68 -13.07 9.19
C LEU A 187 3.29 -13.67 8.97
N GLU A 188 3.21 -14.79 8.26
CA GLU A 188 1.92 -15.40 7.92
C GLU A 188 1.20 -15.98 9.13
N ARG A 189 1.91 -16.56 10.10
CA ARG A 189 1.29 -16.97 11.37
C ARG A 189 0.64 -15.80 12.10
N ARG A 190 1.29 -14.62 12.10
CA ARG A 190 0.75 -13.39 12.68
C ARG A 190 -0.49 -12.92 11.90
N VAL A 191 -0.43 -12.90 10.57
CA VAL A 191 -1.55 -12.51 9.72
C VAL A 191 -2.73 -13.48 9.87
N MET A 192 -2.49 -14.79 9.85
CA MET A 192 -3.55 -15.80 10.06
C MET A 192 -4.19 -15.67 11.45
N ALA A 193 -3.39 -15.45 12.49
CA ALA A 193 -3.90 -15.21 13.85
C ALA A 193 -4.74 -13.92 13.92
N HIS A 194 -4.32 -12.86 13.24
CA HIS A 194 -5.10 -11.62 13.12
C HIS A 194 -6.43 -11.85 12.40
N CYS A 195 -6.41 -12.56 11.27
CA CYS A 195 -7.61 -12.88 10.50
C CYS A 195 -8.59 -13.80 11.27
N GLY A 196 -8.08 -14.63 12.20
CA GLY A 196 -8.87 -15.61 12.94
C GLY A 196 -9.44 -16.74 12.08
N ARG A 197 -8.86 -16.97 10.89
CA ARG A 197 -9.31 -17.97 9.90
C ARG A 197 -8.15 -18.44 9.03
N VAL A 198 -8.31 -19.63 8.47
CA VAL A 198 -7.32 -20.25 7.59
C VAL A 198 -7.51 -19.79 6.13
N GLU A 199 -8.76 -19.69 5.68
CA GLU A 199 -9.09 -19.38 4.29
C GLU A 199 -8.51 -18.03 3.86
N PRO A 200 -7.86 -17.96 2.68
CA PRO A 200 -7.31 -16.71 2.16
C PRO A 200 -8.42 -15.72 1.77
N ALA A 201 -8.08 -14.45 1.74
CA ALA A 201 -8.90 -13.44 1.09
C ALA A 201 -8.79 -13.59 -0.43
N THR A 202 -9.90 -13.49 -1.14
CA THR A 202 -9.94 -13.70 -2.60
C THR A 202 -10.81 -12.68 -3.35
N ALA A 203 -11.57 -11.87 -2.61
CA ALA A 203 -12.55 -10.97 -3.19
C ALA A 203 -11.96 -9.94 -4.16
N HIS A 204 -10.76 -9.43 -3.87
CA HIS A 204 -10.10 -8.46 -4.75
C HIS A 204 -9.75 -9.03 -6.13
N ALA A 205 -9.54 -10.35 -6.23
CA ALA A 205 -9.33 -11.01 -7.52
C ALA A 205 -10.61 -11.09 -8.37
N LEU A 206 -11.78 -10.93 -7.74
CA LEU A 206 -13.10 -10.95 -8.38
C LEU A 206 -13.68 -9.56 -8.58
N ALA A 207 -13.15 -8.54 -7.87
CA ALA A 207 -13.63 -7.18 -7.92
C ALA A 207 -13.40 -6.55 -9.30
N GLY A 208 -14.35 -5.69 -9.71
CA GLY A 208 -14.26 -4.97 -10.98
C GLY A 208 -13.07 -4.00 -11.01
N VAL A 209 -12.55 -3.79 -12.22
CA VAL A 209 -11.43 -2.85 -12.45
C VAL A 209 -11.89 -1.55 -13.10
N ASP A 210 -13.19 -1.34 -13.22
CA ASP A 210 -13.76 -0.10 -13.74
C ASP A 210 -13.27 1.09 -12.89
N GLY A 211 -12.94 2.20 -13.54
CA GLY A 211 -12.38 3.38 -12.88
C GLY A 211 -10.87 3.35 -12.68
N LEU A 212 -10.16 2.26 -13.01
CA LEU A 212 -8.69 2.22 -12.95
C LEU A 212 -8.02 2.71 -14.25
N ASP A 213 -8.71 2.73 -15.38
CA ASP A 213 -8.11 3.15 -16.66
C ASP A 213 -8.03 4.68 -16.78
N ARG A 214 -7.20 5.29 -15.92
CA ARG A 214 -7.02 6.75 -15.80
C ARG A 214 -5.57 7.19 -16.01
N GLY A 215 -4.75 6.38 -16.68
CA GLY A 215 -3.34 6.70 -16.92
C GLY A 215 -3.10 8.02 -17.66
N ASP A 216 -4.01 8.42 -18.53
CA ASP A 216 -3.89 9.70 -19.24
C ASP A 216 -4.01 10.92 -18.32
N GLU A 217 -4.54 10.74 -17.10
CA GLU A 217 -4.66 11.78 -16.07
C GLU A 217 -3.43 11.87 -15.15
N LEU A 218 -2.54 10.88 -15.13
CA LEU A 218 -1.41 10.82 -14.21
C LEU A 218 -0.51 12.08 -14.28
N GLY A 219 -0.40 12.68 -15.46
CA GLY A 219 0.29 13.95 -15.63
C GLY A 219 -0.35 15.14 -14.88
N ALA A 220 -1.56 15.02 -14.36
CA ALA A 220 -2.21 16.05 -13.55
C ALA A 220 -1.87 15.95 -12.05
N ILE A 221 -1.24 14.87 -11.60
CA ILE A 221 -0.82 14.73 -10.20
C ILE A 221 0.17 15.85 -9.85
N THR A 222 -0.15 16.58 -8.76
CA THR A 222 0.67 17.69 -8.23
C THR A 222 1.23 17.38 -6.84
N VAL A 223 0.75 16.32 -6.22
CA VAL A 223 1.21 15.86 -4.90
C VAL A 223 2.67 15.40 -5.01
N PRO A 224 3.56 15.79 -4.07
CA PRO A 224 4.90 15.21 -4.00
C PRO A 224 4.83 13.68 -3.99
N THR A 225 5.45 13.04 -4.98
CA THR A 225 5.29 11.60 -5.21
C THR A 225 6.65 10.90 -5.24
N LEU A 226 6.78 9.83 -4.46
CA LEU A 226 7.90 8.89 -4.52
C LEU A 226 7.45 7.62 -5.23
N VAL A 227 8.13 7.26 -6.29
CA VAL A 227 8.00 5.95 -6.94
C VAL A 227 9.19 5.10 -6.53
N VAL A 228 8.93 3.95 -5.93
CA VAL A 228 9.96 3.01 -5.50
C VAL A 228 10.03 1.85 -6.47
N GLU A 229 11.15 1.76 -7.17
CA GLU A 229 11.46 0.61 -8.02
C GLU A 229 11.97 -0.54 -7.16
N ALA A 230 11.40 -1.71 -7.37
CA ALA A 230 11.86 -2.99 -6.85
C ALA A 230 12.47 -3.78 -8.01
N PRO A 231 13.80 -3.81 -8.17
CA PRO A 231 14.45 -4.38 -9.38
C PRO A 231 14.20 -5.86 -9.58
N ALA A 232 13.91 -6.59 -8.50
CA ALA A 232 13.62 -8.03 -8.53
C ALA A 232 12.12 -8.34 -8.43
N ASP A 233 11.24 -7.35 -8.58
CA ASP A 233 9.79 -7.54 -8.51
C ASP A 233 9.29 -8.40 -9.70
N PRO A 234 8.76 -9.61 -9.45
CA PRO A 234 8.26 -10.46 -10.52
C PRO A 234 6.85 -10.07 -11.00
N VAL A 235 6.12 -9.24 -10.22
CA VAL A 235 4.75 -8.81 -10.57
C VAL A 235 4.78 -7.59 -11.47
N HIS A 236 5.56 -6.58 -11.05
CA HIS A 236 5.76 -5.32 -11.78
C HIS A 236 7.26 -5.07 -12.00
N PRO A 237 7.92 -5.93 -12.81
CA PRO A 237 9.36 -5.80 -13.02
C PRO A 237 9.69 -4.50 -13.77
N PRO A 238 10.96 -4.06 -13.76
CA PRO A 238 11.37 -2.95 -14.61
C PRO A 238 10.92 -3.18 -16.07
N PRO A 239 10.38 -2.16 -16.76
CA PRO A 239 10.43 -0.74 -16.42
C PRO A 239 9.13 -0.15 -15.81
N HIS A 240 8.31 -0.92 -15.08
CA HIS A 240 7.03 -0.42 -14.56
C HIS A 240 7.16 0.86 -13.73
N ALA A 241 8.12 0.91 -12.79
CA ALA A 241 8.33 2.07 -11.93
C ALA A 241 8.80 3.30 -12.74
N ALA A 242 9.72 3.11 -13.67
CA ALA A 242 10.20 4.18 -14.55
C ALA A 242 9.06 4.71 -15.43
N TYR A 243 8.25 3.83 -16.02
CA TYR A 243 7.07 4.19 -16.80
C TYR A 243 6.07 5.01 -15.98
N LEU A 244 5.75 4.56 -14.75
CA LEU A 244 4.86 5.27 -13.85
C LEU A 244 5.39 6.67 -13.50
N ALA A 245 6.68 6.78 -13.17
CA ALA A 245 7.31 8.06 -12.88
C ALA A 245 7.26 9.00 -14.10
N GLU A 246 7.51 8.51 -15.31
CA GLU A 246 7.40 9.29 -16.55
C GLU A 246 5.96 9.77 -16.79
N ARG A 247 4.95 8.91 -16.57
CA ARG A 247 3.53 9.30 -16.71
C ARG A 247 3.16 10.41 -15.73
N ILE A 248 3.59 10.30 -14.46
CA ILE A 248 3.34 11.33 -13.44
C ILE A 248 4.13 12.61 -13.77
N ALA A 249 5.37 12.51 -14.26
CA ALA A 249 6.15 13.67 -14.65
C ALA A 249 5.47 14.51 -15.74
N GLY A 250 4.73 13.88 -16.67
CA GLY A 250 3.90 14.56 -17.67
C GLY A 250 4.66 15.57 -18.52
N GLY A 251 5.98 15.39 -18.71
CA GLY A 251 6.84 16.30 -19.46
C GLY A 251 7.13 17.64 -18.77
N ARG A 252 6.82 17.79 -17.48
CA ARG A 252 7.12 19.00 -16.70
C ARG A 252 8.64 19.14 -16.46
N ALA A 253 9.12 20.40 -16.43
CA ALA A 253 10.53 20.70 -16.12
C ALA A 253 10.89 20.37 -14.67
N GLU A 254 9.93 20.60 -13.76
CA GLU A 254 10.03 20.30 -12.33
C GLU A 254 8.86 19.38 -11.95
N PRO A 255 8.96 18.07 -12.20
CA PRO A 255 7.87 17.15 -11.86
C PRO A 255 7.79 16.91 -10.35
N PRO A 256 6.60 16.67 -9.80
CA PRO A 256 6.44 16.37 -8.38
C PRO A 256 6.81 14.91 -8.06
N VAL A 257 7.56 14.22 -8.91
CA VAL A 257 7.87 12.80 -8.77
C VAL A 257 9.37 12.55 -8.72
N ARG A 258 9.77 11.73 -7.74
CA ARG A 258 11.12 11.17 -7.57
C ARG A 258 11.04 9.65 -7.75
N LEU A 259 11.97 9.09 -8.51
CA LEU A 259 12.13 7.64 -8.67
C LEU A 259 13.37 7.20 -7.90
N VAL A 260 13.22 6.19 -7.06
CA VAL A 260 14.33 5.55 -6.34
C VAL A 260 14.28 4.05 -6.55
N SER A 261 15.43 3.39 -6.46
CA SER A 261 15.52 1.94 -6.56
C SER A 261 16.06 1.36 -5.26
N ILE A 262 15.38 0.34 -4.72
CA ILE A 262 15.84 -0.39 -3.53
C ILE A 262 16.50 -1.68 -4.00
N GLU A 263 17.81 -1.75 -3.88
CA GLU A 263 18.59 -2.89 -4.37
C GLU A 263 18.14 -4.22 -3.77
N GLY A 264 17.94 -5.21 -4.62
CA GLY A 264 17.51 -6.55 -4.24
C GLY A 264 16.04 -6.70 -3.87
N MET A 265 15.27 -5.61 -3.83
CA MET A 265 13.86 -5.65 -3.49
C MET A 265 13.05 -6.32 -4.60
N GLY A 266 12.18 -7.26 -4.19
CA GLY A 266 11.11 -7.86 -5.02
C GLY A 266 9.74 -7.31 -4.65
N HIS A 267 8.69 -8.11 -4.88
CA HIS A 267 7.29 -7.79 -4.47
C HIS A 267 7.01 -8.16 -3.00
N ALA A 268 8.05 -8.41 -2.23
CA ALA A 268 8.01 -8.72 -0.80
C ALA A 268 8.93 -7.75 -0.04
N LEU A 269 8.68 -7.60 1.26
CA LEU A 269 9.42 -6.69 2.13
C LEU A 269 10.21 -7.46 3.20
N PRO A 270 11.25 -8.23 2.83
CA PRO A 270 12.11 -8.91 3.80
C PRO A 270 12.90 -7.89 4.66
N ALA A 271 13.37 -8.33 5.82
CA ALA A 271 14.10 -7.47 6.75
C ALA A 271 15.28 -6.72 6.11
N ALA A 272 15.93 -7.32 5.12
CA ALA A 272 17.07 -6.72 4.42
C ALA A 272 16.75 -5.43 3.67
N VAL A 273 15.50 -5.21 3.23
CA VAL A 273 15.10 -4.00 2.49
C VAL A 273 14.43 -2.95 3.37
N LEU A 274 14.11 -3.26 4.64
CA LEU A 274 13.31 -2.35 5.48
C LEU A 274 14.06 -1.06 5.84
N ASP A 275 15.35 -1.13 6.14
CA ASP A 275 16.13 0.06 6.50
C ASP A 275 16.26 1.03 5.33
N PRO A 276 16.74 0.62 4.13
CA PRO A 276 16.80 1.53 3.00
C PRO A 276 15.42 2.04 2.57
N LEU A 277 14.39 1.19 2.61
CA LEU A 277 13.03 1.63 2.29
C LEU A 277 12.52 2.68 3.28
N ALA A 278 12.66 2.44 4.59
CA ALA A 278 12.24 3.38 5.61
C ALA A 278 12.97 4.73 5.49
N ALA A 279 14.27 4.72 5.17
CA ALA A 279 15.05 5.93 4.96
C ALA A 279 14.46 6.78 3.82
N GLU A 280 14.15 6.17 2.67
CA GLU A 280 13.55 6.87 1.53
C GLU A 280 12.15 7.42 1.84
N LEU A 281 11.33 6.66 2.57
CA LEU A 281 9.99 7.09 2.99
C LEU A 281 10.06 8.30 3.93
N LEU A 282 10.95 8.26 4.93
CA LEU A 282 11.13 9.34 5.91
C LEU A 282 11.73 10.59 5.28
N GLU A 283 12.69 10.44 4.36
CA GLU A 283 13.28 11.55 3.61
C GLU A 283 12.21 12.23 2.75
N HIS A 284 11.45 11.45 1.98
CA HIS A 284 10.37 11.96 1.13
C HIS A 284 9.28 12.68 1.93
N ALA A 285 8.91 12.13 3.10
CA ALA A 285 7.96 12.77 3.99
C ALA A 285 8.47 14.12 4.49
N ALA A 286 9.74 14.19 4.91
CA ALA A 286 10.34 15.44 5.38
C ALA A 286 10.44 16.51 4.27
N GLU A 287 10.87 16.12 3.06
CA GLU A 287 10.90 17.03 1.90
C GLU A 287 9.52 17.59 1.56
N ALA A 288 8.48 16.72 1.61
CA ALA A 288 7.11 17.11 1.34
C ALA A 288 6.57 18.06 2.43
N GLU A 289 6.90 17.83 3.69
CA GLU A 289 6.54 18.71 4.80
C GLU A 289 7.21 20.10 4.66
N ASP A 290 8.49 20.12 4.36
CA ASP A 290 9.23 21.37 4.12
C ASP A 290 8.66 22.16 2.93
N ALA A 291 8.22 21.50 1.88
CA ALA A 291 7.58 22.12 0.74
C ALA A 291 6.18 22.69 1.08
N LEU A 292 5.43 22.02 1.94
CA LEU A 292 4.06 22.42 2.30
C LEU A 292 4.02 23.53 3.34
N TRP A 293 4.91 23.51 4.34
CA TRP A 293 4.84 24.41 5.49
C TRP A 293 6.10 25.27 5.70
N GLY A 294 7.15 25.04 4.94
CA GLY A 294 8.47 25.64 5.12
C GLY A 294 9.36 24.85 6.07
N PRO A 295 10.70 24.99 5.93
CA PRO A 295 11.65 24.20 6.69
C PRO A 295 11.52 24.43 8.20
N GLY A 296 11.36 23.34 8.95
CA GLY A 296 11.23 23.36 10.42
C GLY A 296 9.87 23.84 10.94
N VAL A 297 8.86 24.01 10.07
CA VAL A 297 7.50 24.35 10.47
C VAL A 297 6.71 23.07 10.76
N VAL A 298 6.05 23.07 11.90
CA VAL A 298 5.18 21.96 12.35
C VAL A 298 3.90 21.91 11.54
N ALA A 299 3.52 20.73 11.07
CA ALA A 299 2.23 20.52 10.41
C ALA A 299 1.07 21.03 11.30
N PRO A 300 0.13 21.83 10.78
CA PRO A 300 -1.04 22.23 11.56
C PRO A 300 -1.85 20.98 11.91
N GLN A 301 -1.95 20.67 13.20
CA GLN A 301 -2.84 19.61 13.67
C GLN A 301 -4.27 20.03 13.34
N GLY A 302 -4.93 19.26 12.46
CA GLY A 302 -6.28 19.57 12.01
C GLY A 302 -7.24 19.71 13.18
N GLN A 303 -7.84 20.88 13.31
CA GLN A 303 -9.06 20.99 14.10
C GLN A 303 -10.14 20.18 13.36
N PRO A 304 -10.94 19.36 14.06
CA PRO A 304 -12.09 18.71 13.44
C PRO A 304 -12.98 19.84 12.88
N THR A 305 -13.22 19.80 11.57
CA THR A 305 -14.22 20.66 10.95
C THR A 305 -15.57 20.30 11.57
N GLN A 306 -16.05 21.16 12.47
CA GLN A 306 -17.43 21.14 12.93
C GLN A 306 -18.31 21.38 11.69
N ARG A 307 -19.02 20.36 11.24
CA ARG A 307 -20.24 20.49 10.45
C ARG A 307 -21.37 19.75 11.13
#